data_f5b0b5de2a440fcfb7ac6683672bfa08
#
_entry.id   f5b0b5de2a440fcfb7ac6683672bfa08
#
_cell.length_a   1.000
_cell.length_b   1.000
_cell.length_c   1.000
_cell.angle_alpha   90.00
_cell.angle_beta   90.00
_cell.angle_gamma   90.00
#
_symmetry.space_group_name_H-M   'P 1'
#
loop_
_entity.id
_entity.type
_entity.pdbx_description
1 polymer ?
#
loop_
_entity_poly.entity_id
_entity_poly.type
_entity_poly.pdbx_seq_one_letter_code
_entity_poly.pdbx_strand_id
1 'polypeptide(L)'
;MDDRPKFRRETSEQRQKTLIEATLRCLAEGSIDRLSVRTIAAEAGVSVGLINHHYSSKEALIAAAYRRAADDLLAGLAAAVEKAPGDPRQRLAAFFRDSFSPRVLDPKLLKMWTAFWTMADRSPEVQAVHEATYAEYRALLERLLADLAGEGGSGFDVRLAAIGLTALLDGLWLELCLNPKTFSPEEGVKLCEAWVETHLAGRLAKHAPSRSQASPAQRKSAAGKRR
;
A
#
# COMPACT_ATOMS: atom_id res chain seq x y z
N MET A 1 1.51 -54.16 18.80
CA MET A 1 1.31 -52.73 18.97
C MET A 1 1.48 -52.07 17.61
N ASP A 2 0.38 -51.76 16.95
CA ASP A 2 0.35 -51.21 15.59
C ASP A 2 0.40 -49.68 15.70
N ASP A 3 1.61 -49.12 15.60
CA ASP A 3 1.85 -47.68 15.66
C ASP A 3 1.93 -47.13 14.22
N ARG A 4 0.80 -47.20 13.52
CA ARG A 4 0.64 -46.49 12.26
C ARG A 4 0.32 -45.05 12.57
N PRO A 5 1.10 -44.06 12.04
CA PRO A 5 0.77 -42.68 12.23
C PRO A 5 -0.64 -42.38 11.68
N LYS A 6 -1.56 -41.97 12.56
CA LYS A 6 -2.89 -41.49 12.16
C LYS A 6 -2.68 -40.32 11.21
N PHE A 7 -2.85 -40.51 9.92
CA PHE A 7 -2.97 -39.45 8.92
C PHE A 7 -4.12 -38.52 9.37
N ARG A 8 -3.76 -37.45 10.04
CA ARG A 8 -4.72 -36.40 10.39
C ARG A 8 -5.15 -35.78 9.06
N ARG A 9 -6.39 -36.04 8.66
CA ARG A 9 -6.95 -35.47 7.44
C ARG A 9 -6.92 -33.96 7.59
N GLU A 10 -5.99 -33.29 6.89
CA GLU A 10 -5.93 -31.84 6.85
C GLU A 10 -7.27 -31.28 6.37
N THR A 11 -7.72 -30.19 6.98
CA THR A 11 -8.93 -29.50 6.56
C THR A 11 -8.73 -28.86 5.18
N SER A 12 -9.81 -28.62 4.45
CA SER A 12 -9.77 -27.90 3.17
C SER A 12 -9.06 -26.55 3.30
N GLU A 13 -9.34 -25.83 4.39
CA GLU A 13 -8.73 -24.53 4.71
C GLU A 13 -7.20 -24.65 4.92
N GLN A 14 -6.75 -25.65 5.67
CA GLN A 14 -5.31 -25.88 5.88
C GLN A 14 -4.59 -26.17 4.56
N ARG A 15 -5.22 -26.91 3.65
CA ARG A 15 -4.67 -27.19 2.33
C ARG A 15 -4.60 -25.96 1.43
N GLN A 16 -5.64 -25.13 1.43
CA GLN A 16 -5.62 -23.85 0.73
C GLN A 16 -4.49 -22.95 1.23
N LYS A 17 -4.31 -22.85 2.54
CA LYS A 17 -3.19 -22.13 3.16
C LYS A 17 -1.83 -22.65 2.68
N THR A 18 -1.62 -23.96 2.70
CA THR A 18 -0.38 -24.60 2.22
C THR A 18 -0.10 -24.26 0.75
N LEU A 19 -1.14 -24.30 -0.11
CA LEU A 19 -1.02 -23.96 -1.53
C LEU A 19 -0.67 -22.46 -1.74
N ILE A 20 -1.29 -21.57 -1.00
CA ILE A 20 -0.99 -20.14 -1.02
C ILE A 20 0.45 -19.88 -0.60
N GLU A 21 0.89 -20.46 0.52
CA GLU A 21 2.26 -20.30 1.01
C GLU A 21 3.31 -20.85 0.03
N ALA A 22 3.05 -22.00 -0.60
CA ALA A 22 3.92 -22.55 -1.64
C ALA A 22 3.98 -21.61 -2.87
N THR A 23 2.85 -21.02 -3.27
CA THR A 23 2.81 -20.06 -4.38
C THR A 23 3.64 -18.83 -4.06
N LEU A 24 3.51 -18.26 -2.85
CA LEU A 24 4.30 -17.12 -2.39
C LEU A 24 5.80 -17.42 -2.40
N ARG A 25 6.23 -18.61 -1.92
CA ARG A 25 7.64 -19.04 -2.00
C ARG A 25 8.13 -19.15 -3.45
N CYS A 26 7.35 -19.78 -4.33
CA CYS A 26 7.70 -19.87 -5.74
C CYS A 26 7.89 -18.49 -6.39
N LEU A 27 7.05 -17.50 -6.05
CA LEU A 27 7.15 -16.13 -6.55
C LEU A 27 8.35 -15.38 -5.97
N ALA A 28 8.65 -15.58 -4.69
CA ALA A 28 9.75 -14.92 -4.00
C ALA A 28 11.15 -15.44 -4.45
N GLU A 29 11.24 -16.70 -4.82
CA GLU A 29 12.52 -17.35 -5.16
C GLU A 29 12.75 -17.53 -6.66
N GLY A 30 11.67 -17.62 -7.45
CA GLY A 30 11.69 -17.93 -8.87
C GLY A 30 11.46 -16.74 -9.80
N SER A 31 11.45 -17.04 -11.11
CA SER A 31 10.92 -16.15 -12.15
C SER A 31 9.46 -16.48 -12.41
N ILE A 32 8.65 -15.47 -12.68
CA ILE A 32 7.23 -15.64 -13.05
C ILE A 32 7.05 -16.56 -14.26
N ASP A 33 8.01 -16.56 -15.20
CA ASP A 33 7.97 -17.40 -16.39
C ASP A 33 8.07 -18.91 -16.08
N ARG A 34 8.64 -19.25 -14.92
CA ARG A 34 8.76 -20.64 -14.43
C ARG A 34 7.60 -21.05 -13.51
N LEU A 35 6.71 -20.11 -13.18
CA LEU A 35 5.58 -20.39 -12.30
C LEU A 35 4.52 -21.23 -13.03
N SER A 36 4.36 -22.46 -12.61
CA SER A 36 3.37 -23.39 -13.14
C SER A 36 2.67 -24.14 -12.02
N VAL A 37 1.50 -24.70 -12.29
CA VAL A 37 0.79 -25.55 -11.33
C VAL A 37 1.67 -26.71 -10.87
N ARG A 38 2.57 -27.24 -11.74
CA ARG A 38 3.50 -28.31 -11.41
C ARG A 38 4.59 -27.86 -10.43
N THR A 39 5.15 -26.67 -10.62
CA THR A 39 6.17 -26.11 -9.70
C THR A 39 5.56 -25.82 -8.34
N ILE A 40 4.34 -25.27 -8.30
CA ILE A 40 3.61 -25.02 -7.04
C ILE A 40 3.26 -26.34 -6.34
N ALA A 41 2.80 -27.36 -7.08
CA ALA A 41 2.48 -28.68 -6.53
C ALA A 41 3.72 -29.35 -5.90
N ALA A 42 4.87 -29.28 -6.59
CA ALA A 42 6.14 -29.79 -6.09
C ALA A 42 6.56 -29.06 -4.81
N GLU A 43 6.49 -27.72 -4.79
CA GLU A 43 6.82 -26.90 -3.63
C GLU A 43 5.89 -27.16 -2.43
N ALA A 44 4.60 -27.41 -2.69
CA ALA A 44 3.60 -27.71 -1.66
C ALA A 44 3.65 -29.18 -1.20
N GLY A 45 4.38 -30.08 -1.89
CA GLY A 45 4.40 -31.50 -1.62
C GLY A 45 3.07 -32.19 -1.90
N VAL A 46 2.31 -31.74 -2.91
CA VAL A 46 0.98 -32.26 -3.26
C VAL A 46 0.87 -32.63 -4.73
N SER A 47 -0.21 -33.34 -5.10
CA SER A 47 -0.50 -33.61 -6.51
C SER A 47 -1.09 -32.39 -7.23
N VAL A 48 -0.87 -32.27 -8.54
CA VAL A 48 -1.51 -31.26 -9.39
C VAL A 48 -3.04 -31.35 -9.33
N GLY A 49 -3.58 -32.57 -9.22
CA GLY A 49 -5.02 -32.78 -9.06
C GLY A 49 -5.61 -32.14 -7.82
N LEU A 50 -4.83 -32.05 -6.73
CA LEU A 50 -5.27 -31.35 -5.51
C LEU A 50 -5.39 -29.83 -5.74
N ILE A 51 -4.46 -29.22 -6.47
CA ILE A 51 -4.55 -27.80 -6.81
C ILE A 51 -5.80 -27.54 -7.63
N ASN A 52 -6.03 -28.34 -8.69
CA ASN A 52 -7.22 -28.20 -9.56
C ASN A 52 -8.54 -28.47 -8.82
N HIS A 53 -8.51 -29.20 -7.70
CA HIS A 53 -9.66 -29.37 -6.84
C HIS A 53 -10.01 -28.09 -6.03
N HIS A 54 -9.00 -27.32 -5.62
CA HIS A 54 -9.17 -26.13 -4.80
C HIS A 54 -9.27 -24.82 -5.60
N TYR A 55 -8.65 -24.76 -6.77
CA TYR A 55 -8.57 -23.57 -7.60
C TYR A 55 -8.90 -23.89 -9.05
N SER A 56 -9.79 -23.08 -9.64
CA SER A 56 -10.26 -23.25 -11.03
C SER A 56 -9.16 -23.02 -12.07
N SER A 57 -8.15 -22.21 -11.73
CA SER A 57 -7.03 -21.84 -12.60
C SER A 57 -5.76 -21.56 -11.79
N LYS A 58 -4.62 -21.49 -12.47
CA LYS A 58 -3.37 -20.99 -11.88
C LYS A 58 -3.52 -19.53 -11.46
N GLU A 59 -4.19 -18.74 -12.27
CA GLU A 59 -4.47 -17.33 -12.03
C GLU A 59 -5.30 -17.12 -10.76
N ALA A 60 -6.33 -17.95 -10.53
CA ALA A 60 -7.12 -17.93 -9.31
C ALA A 60 -6.27 -18.23 -8.05
N LEU A 61 -5.34 -19.18 -8.13
CA LEU A 61 -4.40 -19.45 -7.04
C LEU A 61 -3.43 -18.30 -6.81
N ILE A 62 -2.91 -17.68 -7.89
CA ILE A 62 -2.05 -16.50 -7.79
C ILE A 62 -2.81 -15.32 -7.20
N ALA A 63 -4.06 -15.09 -7.60
CA ALA A 63 -4.92 -14.05 -7.03
C ALA A 63 -5.14 -14.26 -5.52
N ALA A 64 -5.39 -15.50 -5.08
CA ALA A 64 -5.49 -15.83 -3.66
C ALA A 64 -4.18 -15.60 -2.89
N ALA A 65 -3.04 -15.92 -3.51
CA ALA A 65 -1.71 -15.64 -2.93
C ALA A 65 -1.44 -14.13 -2.83
N TYR A 66 -1.82 -13.36 -3.87
CA TYR A 66 -1.72 -11.90 -3.85
C TYR A 66 -2.56 -11.31 -2.72
N ARG A 67 -3.85 -11.70 -2.64
CA ARG A 67 -4.74 -11.24 -1.57
C ARG A 67 -4.11 -11.48 -0.19
N ARG A 68 -3.61 -12.70 0.04
CA ARG A 68 -2.98 -13.05 1.31
C ARG A 68 -1.75 -12.17 1.62
N ALA A 69 -0.86 -11.95 0.66
CA ALA A 69 0.32 -11.12 0.85
C ALA A 69 -0.05 -9.66 1.16
N ALA A 70 -1.07 -9.13 0.47
CA ALA A 70 -1.56 -7.78 0.70
C ALA A 70 -2.25 -7.63 2.06
N ASP A 71 -3.05 -8.61 2.48
CA ASP A 71 -3.68 -8.64 3.80
C ASP A 71 -2.63 -8.68 4.92
N ASP A 72 -1.59 -9.49 4.78
CA ASP A 72 -0.50 -9.57 5.76
C ASP A 72 0.30 -8.25 5.86
N LEU A 73 0.54 -7.59 4.71
CA LEU A 73 1.17 -6.27 4.68
C LEU A 73 0.29 -5.23 5.40
N LEU A 74 -0.97 -5.12 5.00
CA LEU A 74 -1.92 -4.15 5.54
C LEU A 74 -2.18 -4.37 7.04
N ALA A 75 -2.29 -5.61 7.48
CA ALA A 75 -2.44 -5.94 8.90
C ALA A 75 -1.22 -5.51 9.71
N GLY A 76 -0.01 -5.68 9.18
CA GLY A 76 1.22 -5.20 9.83
C GLY A 76 1.23 -3.68 9.99
N LEU A 77 0.91 -2.94 8.92
CA LEU A 77 0.82 -1.48 8.93
C LEU A 77 -0.25 -0.99 9.91
N ALA A 78 -1.44 -1.58 9.89
CA ALA A 78 -2.52 -1.25 10.82
C ALA A 78 -2.11 -1.51 12.28
N ALA A 79 -1.47 -2.64 12.56
CA ALA A 79 -0.98 -2.95 13.90
C ALA A 79 0.11 -1.98 14.40
N ALA A 80 0.97 -1.48 13.52
CA ALA A 80 1.97 -0.46 13.86
C ALA A 80 1.29 0.87 14.21
N VAL A 81 0.26 1.25 13.46
CA VAL A 81 -0.56 2.46 13.70
C VAL A 81 -1.33 2.35 15.02
N GLU A 82 -1.95 1.20 15.31
CA GLU A 82 -2.71 0.97 16.56
C GLU A 82 -1.83 1.02 17.81
N LYS A 83 -0.59 0.56 17.72
CA LYS A 83 0.39 0.60 18.83
C LYS A 83 0.98 2.00 19.06
N ALA A 84 0.85 2.91 18.11
CA ALA A 84 1.35 4.26 18.25
C ALA A 84 0.45 5.08 19.21
N PRO A 85 1.00 6.11 19.87
CA PRO A 85 0.20 7.07 20.65
C PRO A 85 -0.93 7.68 19.84
N GLY A 86 -1.98 8.20 20.55
CA GLY A 86 -3.18 8.74 19.90
C GLY A 86 -3.00 10.02 19.09
N ASP A 87 -1.81 10.62 19.09
CA ASP A 87 -1.49 11.77 18.24
C ASP A 87 -1.46 11.36 16.75
N PRO A 88 -2.26 12.02 15.87
CA PRO A 88 -2.33 11.70 14.45
C PRO A 88 -0.97 11.71 13.73
N ARG A 89 -0.05 12.62 14.10
CA ARG A 89 1.29 12.68 13.51
C ARG A 89 2.12 11.45 13.87
N GLN A 90 2.07 11.02 15.12
CA GLN A 90 2.79 9.84 15.59
C GLN A 90 2.25 8.55 14.96
N ARG A 91 0.93 8.46 14.75
CA ARG A 91 0.27 7.34 14.06
C ARG A 91 0.69 7.27 12.58
N LEU A 92 0.71 8.40 11.87
CA LEU A 92 1.18 8.46 10.49
C LEU A 92 2.68 8.15 10.38
N ALA A 93 3.51 8.67 11.30
CA ALA A 93 4.93 8.34 11.37
C ALA A 93 5.17 6.85 11.66
N ALA A 94 4.32 6.20 12.46
CA ALA A 94 4.39 4.74 12.68
C ALA A 94 4.08 3.96 11.41
N PHE A 95 3.09 4.40 10.62
CA PHE A 95 2.80 3.84 9.29
C PHE A 95 4.03 3.94 8.38
N PHE A 96 4.69 5.11 8.29
CA PHE A 96 5.89 5.27 7.46
C PHE A 96 7.04 4.40 7.94
N ARG A 97 7.32 4.35 9.24
CA ARG A 97 8.39 3.49 9.78
C ARG A 97 8.16 2.01 9.48
N ASP A 98 6.93 1.52 9.57
CA ASP A 98 6.64 0.12 9.23
C ASP A 98 6.72 -0.14 7.73
N SER A 99 6.36 0.85 6.87
CA SER A 99 6.51 0.77 5.41
C SER A 99 7.97 0.62 4.97
N PHE A 100 8.92 1.10 5.74
CA PHE A 100 10.37 0.93 5.51
C PHE A 100 11.03 -0.03 6.51
N SER A 101 10.26 -0.89 7.15
CA SER A 101 10.80 -1.89 8.08
C SER A 101 11.54 -3.01 7.33
N PRO A 102 12.50 -3.72 7.98
CA PRO A 102 13.19 -4.85 7.39
C PRO A 102 12.25 -5.93 6.87
N ARG A 103 11.06 -6.07 7.46
CA ARG A 103 10.00 -7.00 7.02
C ARG A 103 9.47 -6.63 5.64
N VAL A 104 9.33 -5.33 5.33
CA VAL A 104 8.79 -4.83 4.06
C VAL A 104 9.90 -4.66 3.02
N LEU A 105 11.14 -4.43 3.45
CA LEU A 105 12.31 -4.25 2.58
C LEU A 105 13.03 -5.56 2.22
N ASP A 106 12.44 -6.73 2.51
CA ASP A 106 13.02 -8.02 2.10
C ASP A 106 13.11 -8.10 0.56
N PRO A 107 14.30 -8.32 -0.02
CA PRO A 107 14.47 -8.42 -1.47
C PRO A 107 13.61 -9.49 -2.14
N LYS A 108 13.18 -10.51 -1.40
CA LYS A 108 12.25 -11.53 -1.89
C LYS A 108 10.86 -10.94 -2.19
N LEU A 109 10.45 -9.93 -1.43
CA LEU A 109 9.17 -9.25 -1.65
C LEU A 109 9.17 -8.46 -2.95
N LEU A 110 10.29 -7.85 -3.36
CA LEU A 110 10.39 -7.15 -4.65
C LEU A 110 10.03 -8.08 -5.81
N LYS A 111 10.58 -9.29 -5.84
CA LYS A 111 10.27 -10.29 -6.88
C LYS A 111 8.81 -10.67 -6.88
N MET A 112 8.25 -10.91 -5.70
CA MET A 112 6.86 -11.28 -5.51
C MET A 112 5.91 -10.17 -5.97
N TRP A 113 6.13 -8.91 -5.53
CA TRP A 113 5.27 -7.79 -5.90
C TRP A 113 5.36 -7.47 -7.40
N THR A 114 6.55 -7.48 -7.99
CA THR A 114 6.71 -7.25 -9.44
C THR A 114 6.05 -8.36 -10.27
N ALA A 115 6.06 -9.60 -9.77
CA ALA A 115 5.32 -10.70 -10.40
C ALA A 115 3.80 -10.46 -10.34
N PHE A 116 3.25 -10.04 -9.21
CA PHE A 116 1.83 -9.72 -9.08
C PHE A 116 1.41 -8.57 -10.01
N TRP A 117 2.18 -7.48 -10.06
CA TRP A 117 1.89 -6.36 -10.97
C TRP A 117 1.93 -6.76 -12.44
N THR A 118 2.91 -7.60 -12.82
CA THR A 118 2.98 -8.15 -14.19
C THR A 118 1.78 -9.03 -14.52
N MET A 119 1.29 -9.79 -13.53
CA MET A 119 0.12 -10.65 -13.71
C MET A 119 -1.19 -9.87 -13.71
N ALA A 120 -1.30 -8.78 -12.95
CA ALA A 120 -2.48 -7.92 -12.93
C ALA A 120 -2.80 -7.36 -14.32
N ASP A 121 -1.78 -7.00 -15.11
CA ASP A 121 -1.96 -6.56 -16.51
C ASP A 121 -2.50 -7.67 -17.44
N ARG A 122 -2.36 -8.94 -17.07
CA ARG A 122 -2.66 -10.09 -17.94
C ARG A 122 -3.83 -10.96 -17.51
N SER A 123 -4.27 -10.82 -16.26
CA SER A 123 -5.33 -11.65 -15.66
C SER A 123 -6.37 -10.79 -14.96
N PRO A 124 -7.65 -10.81 -15.41
CA PRO A 124 -8.73 -10.08 -14.75
C PRO A 124 -8.91 -10.45 -13.27
N GLU A 125 -8.67 -11.71 -12.90
CA GLU A 125 -8.79 -12.18 -11.51
C GLU A 125 -7.71 -11.53 -10.63
N VAL A 126 -6.47 -11.46 -11.12
CA VAL A 126 -5.35 -10.81 -10.39
C VAL A 126 -5.53 -9.30 -10.37
N GLN A 127 -6.02 -8.71 -11.47
CA GLN A 127 -6.34 -7.29 -11.56
C GLN A 127 -7.39 -6.87 -10.52
N ALA A 128 -8.47 -7.64 -10.39
CA ALA A 128 -9.51 -7.36 -9.40
C ALA A 128 -8.98 -7.36 -7.96
N VAL A 129 -8.08 -8.30 -7.63
CA VAL A 129 -7.40 -8.32 -6.32
C VAL A 129 -6.49 -7.11 -6.16
N HIS A 130 -5.72 -6.75 -7.18
CA HIS A 130 -4.86 -5.56 -7.17
C HIS A 130 -5.68 -4.30 -6.85
N GLU A 131 -6.76 -4.06 -7.58
CA GLU A 131 -7.63 -2.90 -7.38
C GLU A 131 -8.21 -2.85 -5.96
N ALA A 132 -8.71 -3.98 -5.45
CA ALA A 132 -9.29 -4.08 -4.12
C ALA A 132 -8.25 -3.81 -3.02
N THR A 133 -7.09 -4.46 -3.10
CA THR A 133 -6.03 -4.32 -2.07
C THR A 133 -5.42 -2.93 -2.04
N TYR A 134 -5.21 -2.30 -3.20
CA TYR A 134 -4.76 -0.91 -3.26
C TYR A 134 -5.82 0.08 -2.78
N ALA A 135 -7.11 -0.21 -2.99
CA ALA A 135 -8.18 0.60 -2.42
C ALA A 135 -8.18 0.53 -0.88
N GLU A 136 -8.00 -0.66 -0.31
CA GLU A 136 -7.91 -0.85 1.15
C GLU A 136 -6.67 -0.16 1.75
N TYR A 137 -5.52 -0.27 1.10
CA TYR A 137 -4.30 0.42 1.49
C TYR A 137 -4.47 1.94 1.48
N ARG A 138 -5.02 2.50 0.39
CA ARG A 138 -5.34 3.93 0.30
C ARG A 138 -6.37 4.37 1.35
N ALA A 139 -7.38 3.56 1.63
CA ALA A 139 -8.38 3.89 2.65
C ALA A 139 -7.76 4.00 4.06
N LEU A 140 -6.73 3.23 4.39
CA LEU A 140 -5.97 3.40 5.62
C LEU A 140 -5.23 4.75 5.64
N LEU A 141 -4.54 5.10 4.54
CA LEU A 141 -3.88 6.40 4.40
C LEU A 141 -4.86 7.58 4.45
N GLU A 142 -5.99 7.47 3.78
CA GLU A 142 -7.04 8.50 3.82
C GLU A 142 -7.52 8.77 5.25
N ARG A 143 -7.75 7.73 6.05
CA ARG A 143 -8.12 7.89 7.47
C ARG A 143 -7.04 8.61 8.26
N LEU A 144 -5.76 8.21 8.13
CA LEU A 144 -4.65 8.82 8.84
C LEU A 144 -4.45 10.29 8.45
N LEU A 145 -4.61 10.61 7.17
CA LEU A 145 -4.51 11.98 6.67
C LEU A 145 -5.72 12.83 7.08
N ALA A 146 -6.91 12.25 7.15
CA ALA A 146 -8.11 12.95 7.65
C ALA A 146 -7.98 13.28 9.14
N ASP A 147 -7.51 12.32 9.96
CA ASP A 147 -7.24 12.55 11.39
C ASP A 147 -6.22 13.69 11.58
N LEU A 148 -5.19 13.73 10.75
CA LEU A 148 -4.16 14.76 10.79
C LEU A 148 -4.67 16.12 10.31
N ALA A 149 -5.58 16.17 9.33
CA ALA A 149 -6.16 17.39 8.81
C ALA A 149 -7.12 18.07 9.80
N GLY A 150 -7.73 17.30 10.72
CA GLY A 150 -8.72 17.74 11.69
C GLY A 150 -10.05 18.16 11.07
N GLU A 151 -11.06 18.42 11.91
CA GLU A 151 -12.43 18.75 11.46
C GLU A 151 -12.56 20.11 10.74
N GLY A 152 -11.52 20.95 10.73
CA GLY A 152 -11.49 22.27 10.10
C GLY A 152 -10.89 22.32 8.69
N GLY A 153 -10.65 21.18 8.06
CA GLY A 153 -9.80 21.01 6.90
C GLY A 153 -10.34 21.46 5.54
N SER A 154 -10.90 22.66 5.40
CA SER A 154 -11.23 23.22 4.08
C SER A 154 -9.95 23.48 3.26
N GLY A 155 -9.74 22.69 2.19
CA GLY A 155 -8.67 22.91 1.21
C GLY A 155 -7.60 21.82 1.10
N PHE A 156 -7.61 20.79 1.95
CA PHE A 156 -6.76 19.61 1.82
C PHE A 156 -7.59 18.47 1.22
N ASP A 157 -7.27 18.11 -0.02
CA ASP A 157 -7.91 16.95 -0.66
C ASP A 157 -7.24 15.66 -0.16
N VAL A 158 -7.86 15.06 0.86
CA VAL A 158 -7.40 13.82 1.50
C VAL A 158 -7.23 12.70 0.48
N ARG A 159 -8.15 12.58 -0.47
CA ARG A 159 -8.10 11.53 -1.50
C ARG A 159 -6.90 11.71 -2.44
N LEU A 160 -6.70 12.92 -2.96
CA LEU A 160 -5.54 13.19 -3.83
C LEU A 160 -4.23 13.07 -3.06
N ALA A 161 -4.21 13.50 -1.81
CA ALA A 161 -3.04 13.33 -0.95
C ALA A 161 -2.72 11.85 -0.70
N ALA A 162 -3.72 11.01 -0.43
CA ALA A 162 -3.52 9.58 -0.27
C ALA A 162 -3.00 8.91 -1.55
N ILE A 163 -3.50 9.30 -2.73
CA ILE A 163 -2.99 8.81 -4.02
C ILE A 163 -1.52 9.21 -4.21
N GLY A 164 -1.19 10.50 -3.98
CA GLY A 164 0.17 10.99 -4.14
C GLY A 164 1.14 10.34 -3.15
N LEU A 165 0.71 10.15 -1.91
CA LEU A 165 1.52 9.50 -0.88
C LEU A 165 1.71 8.00 -1.14
N THR A 166 0.68 7.30 -1.67
CA THR A 166 0.83 5.90 -2.13
C THR A 166 1.90 5.81 -3.21
N ALA A 167 1.82 6.67 -4.23
CA ALA A 167 2.81 6.68 -5.32
C ALA A 167 4.23 7.01 -4.83
N LEU A 168 4.36 7.93 -3.86
CA LEU A 168 5.65 8.26 -3.24
C LEU A 168 6.22 7.07 -2.47
N LEU A 169 5.40 6.41 -1.64
CA LEU A 169 5.81 5.25 -0.87
C LEU A 169 6.23 4.08 -1.76
N ASP A 170 5.45 3.77 -2.80
CA ASP A 170 5.77 2.72 -3.77
C ASP A 170 7.09 3.04 -4.50
N GLY A 171 7.29 4.29 -4.92
CA GLY A 171 8.51 4.73 -5.60
C GLY A 171 9.74 4.66 -4.69
N LEU A 172 9.66 5.15 -3.46
CA LEU A 172 10.76 5.10 -2.49
C LEU A 172 11.08 3.65 -2.09
N TRP A 173 10.05 2.82 -1.86
CA TRP A 173 10.22 1.41 -1.57
C TRP A 173 10.94 0.68 -2.72
N LEU A 174 10.50 0.91 -3.96
CA LEU A 174 11.09 0.30 -5.15
C LEU A 174 12.56 0.73 -5.32
N GLU A 175 12.84 2.03 -5.20
CA GLU A 175 14.20 2.56 -5.30
C GLU A 175 15.10 1.96 -4.23
N LEU A 176 14.66 1.88 -2.99
CA LEU A 176 15.45 1.32 -1.89
C LEU A 176 15.71 -0.18 -2.08
N CYS A 177 14.74 -0.93 -2.63
CA CYS A 177 14.92 -2.35 -2.95
C CYS A 177 15.92 -2.58 -4.11
N LEU A 178 15.95 -1.68 -5.10
CA LEU A 178 16.84 -1.78 -6.26
C LEU A 178 18.25 -1.22 -5.96
N ASN A 179 18.31 -0.13 -5.20
CA ASN A 179 19.52 0.64 -4.92
C ASN A 179 19.65 0.98 -3.43
N PRO A 180 19.91 -0.01 -2.57
CA PRO A 180 19.87 0.17 -1.10
C PRO A 180 20.94 1.14 -0.54
N LYS A 181 21.80 1.68 -1.40
CA LYS A 181 22.81 2.69 -1.03
C LYS A 181 22.39 4.12 -1.36
N THR A 182 21.25 4.32 -2.04
CA THR A 182 20.79 5.66 -2.47
C THR A 182 20.35 6.50 -1.29
N PHE A 183 19.60 5.91 -0.36
CA PHE A 183 19.16 6.54 0.89
C PHE A 183 18.85 5.46 1.93
N SER A 184 18.72 5.87 3.20
CA SER A 184 18.38 4.95 4.29
C SER A 184 16.85 4.86 4.50
N PRO A 185 16.34 3.79 5.16
CA PRO A 185 14.94 3.70 5.57
C PRO A 185 14.45 4.93 6.34
N GLU A 186 15.30 5.49 7.22
CA GLU A 186 15.00 6.69 8.00
C GLU A 186 14.90 7.94 7.14
N GLU A 187 15.68 8.04 6.07
CA GLU A 187 15.56 9.12 5.08
C GLU A 187 14.26 8.98 4.27
N GLY A 188 13.85 7.75 3.92
CA GLY A 188 12.56 7.47 3.31
C GLY A 188 11.38 7.94 4.17
N VAL A 189 11.42 7.66 5.47
CA VAL A 189 10.43 8.18 6.44
C VAL A 189 10.40 9.70 6.44
N LYS A 190 11.56 10.36 6.54
CA LYS A 190 11.66 11.84 6.53
C LYS A 190 11.12 12.45 5.25
N LEU A 191 11.34 11.82 4.09
CA LEU A 191 10.80 12.29 2.81
C LEU A 191 9.27 12.25 2.80
N CYS A 192 8.66 11.18 3.32
CA CYS A 192 7.21 11.07 3.44
C CYS A 192 6.64 12.10 4.42
N GLU A 193 7.27 12.32 5.57
CA GLU A 193 6.86 13.33 6.55
C GLU A 193 6.94 14.74 5.95
N ALA A 194 8.06 15.09 5.30
CA ALA A 194 8.25 16.38 4.66
C ALA A 194 7.24 16.62 3.52
N TRP A 195 6.92 15.59 2.76
CA TRP A 195 5.89 15.66 1.71
C TRP A 195 4.51 15.99 2.30
N VAL A 196 4.12 15.32 3.38
CA VAL A 196 2.85 15.58 4.07
C VAL A 196 2.81 17.00 4.64
N GLU A 197 3.86 17.45 5.33
CA GLU A 197 3.93 18.79 5.90
C GLU A 197 3.82 19.88 4.83
N THR A 198 4.48 19.69 3.69
CA THR A 198 4.43 20.65 2.56
C THR A 198 3.00 20.77 2.02
N HIS A 199 2.28 19.66 1.90
CA HIS A 199 0.90 19.66 1.41
C HIS A 199 -0.08 20.25 2.44
N LEU A 200 0.14 20.02 3.73
CA LEU A 200 -0.64 20.65 4.79
C LEU A 200 -0.37 22.17 4.87
N ALA A 201 0.88 22.61 4.75
CA ALA A 201 1.25 24.04 4.77
C ALA A 201 0.73 24.80 3.56
N GLY A 202 0.72 24.20 2.36
CA GLY A 202 0.17 24.77 1.14
C GLY A 202 -1.31 25.15 1.26
N ARG A 203 -2.04 24.53 2.16
CA ARG A 203 -3.42 24.86 2.53
C ARG A 203 -3.55 26.23 3.22
N LEU A 204 -2.63 26.58 4.12
CA LEU A 204 -2.61 27.86 4.82
C LEU A 204 -2.36 29.03 3.86
N ALA A 205 -1.53 28.83 2.83
CA ALA A 205 -1.23 29.85 1.83
C ALA A 205 -2.42 30.15 0.90
N LYS A 206 -3.27 29.16 0.59
CA LYS A 206 -4.47 29.37 -0.26
C LYS A 206 -5.62 30.08 0.45
N HIS A 207 -5.64 30.13 1.77
CA HIS A 207 -6.67 30.77 2.59
C HIS A 207 -6.27 32.16 3.13
N ALA A 208 -5.07 32.67 2.85
CA ALA A 208 -4.74 34.05 3.09
C ALA A 208 -5.56 34.90 2.10
N PRO A 209 -6.54 35.71 2.54
CA PRO A 209 -7.30 36.53 1.61
C PRO A 209 -6.32 37.43 0.85
N SER A 210 -6.39 37.35 -0.49
CA SER A 210 -5.57 38.22 -1.34
C SER A 210 -5.85 39.65 -0.97
N ARG A 211 -4.90 40.30 -0.28
CA ARG A 211 -4.90 41.74 -0.03
C ARG A 211 -4.56 42.46 -1.33
N SER A 212 -5.42 42.41 -2.31
CA SER A 212 -5.33 43.33 -3.45
C SER A 212 -6.55 43.17 -4.33
N GLN A 213 -7.56 43.96 -4.03
CA GLN A 213 -8.42 44.67 -5.00
C GLN A 213 -9.26 45.68 -4.24
N ALA A 214 -8.60 46.64 -3.60
CA ALA A 214 -9.22 47.94 -3.36
C ALA A 214 -9.25 48.63 -4.72
N SER A 215 -10.39 48.59 -5.39
CA SER A 215 -10.66 49.28 -6.66
C SER A 215 -10.41 50.79 -6.50
N PRO A 216 -9.64 51.45 -7.39
CA PRO A 216 -9.41 52.89 -7.36
C PRO A 216 -10.58 53.71 -7.95
N ALA A 217 -11.82 53.33 -7.71
CA ALA A 217 -13.00 53.95 -8.33
C ALA A 217 -13.80 54.92 -7.41
N GLN A 218 -13.22 55.39 -6.29
CA GLN A 218 -13.90 56.40 -5.42
C GLN A 218 -13.04 57.61 -5.08
N ARG A 219 -12.18 58.07 -5.99
CA ARG A 219 -11.48 59.39 -5.86
C ARG A 219 -11.78 60.34 -7.01
N LYS A 220 -13.02 60.50 -7.40
CA LYS A 220 -13.42 61.61 -8.30
C LYS A 220 -14.86 62.07 -7.97
N SER A 221 -15.09 62.65 -6.84
CA SER A 221 -16.30 63.47 -6.59
C SER A 221 -16.14 64.33 -5.36
N ALA A 222 -15.08 65.13 -5.31
CA ALA A 222 -14.97 66.22 -4.35
C ALA A 222 -14.12 67.41 -4.87
N ALA A 223 -14.32 67.77 -6.12
CA ALA A 223 -13.77 69.07 -6.64
C ALA A 223 -14.72 69.66 -7.66
N GLY A 224 -15.66 70.44 -7.21
CA GLY A 224 -16.53 71.17 -8.14
C GLY A 224 -17.79 71.72 -7.54
N LYS A 225 -17.70 72.61 -6.54
CA LYS A 225 -18.72 73.66 -6.26
C LYS A 225 -18.11 74.71 -5.37
N ARG A 226 -17.46 75.66 -5.99
CA ARG A 226 -17.37 77.03 -5.52
C ARG A 226 -17.39 77.98 -6.72
N ARG A 227 -18.56 78.51 -7.03
CA ARG A 227 -18.88 79.88 -7.44
C ARG A 227 -20.36 80.08 -7.11
#